data_21e483bd72987629bd16849b0711dbaa
#
_entry.id   21e483bd72987629bd16849b0711dbaa
#
_cell.length_a   1.000
_cell.length_b   1.000
_cell.length_c   1.000
_cell.angle_alpha   90.00
_cell.angle_beta   90.00
_cell.angle_gamma   90.00
#
_symmetry.space_group_name_H-M   'P 1'
#
loop_
_entity.id
_entity.type
_entity.pdbx_description
1 polymer ?
#
loop_
_entity_poly.entity_id
_entity_poly.type
_entity_poly.pdbx_seq_one_letter_code
_entity_poly.pdbx_strand_id
1 'polypeptide(L)'
;MVKWTKPTVDTKFHIDFDWWEERGHNFRLHLFSNLCKDCQERYRDYQETELIDWIDPNTAEVTQVDGLWHALRTCCSVRPDYVDAATPLTTAVFRTFLANGNEPLSATELGARLHRSPALILRTISGLQVYNGVKPVTDNSRRGPRPKAVNQG
;
A
#
# COMPACT_ATOMS: atom_id res chain seq x y z
N MET A 1 12.44 14.28 21.88
CA MET A 1 11.89 13.02 22.41
C MET A 1 10.48 12.82 21.90
N VAL A 2 10.28 11.84 21.06
CA VAL A 2 8.96 11.57 20.51
C VAL A 2 8.10 10.92 21.60
N LYS A 3 7.06 11.62 22.00
CA LYS A 3 6.10 11.08 22.95
C LYS A 3 5.25 10.06 22.22
N TRP A 4 5.32 8.80 22.65
CA TRP A 4 4.42 7.78 22.12
C TRP A 4 3.00 8.11 22.54
N THR A 5 2.12 8.28 21.55
CA THR A 5 0.70 8.49 21.80
C THR A 5 -0.08 7.32 21.21
N LYS A 6 -1.08 6.84 21.95
CA LYS A 6 -1.94 5.78 21.49
C LYS A 6 -2.68 6.22 20.23
N PRO A 7 -2.68 5.44 19.14
CA PRO A 7 -3.42 5.80 17.94
C PRO A 7 -4.93 5.97 18.20
N THR A 8 -5.52 6.93 17.51
CA THR A 8 -6.97 7.18 17.55
C THR A 8 -7.54 6.98 16.14
N VAL A 9 -8.86 7.10 16.00
CA VAL A 9 -9.52 6.98 14.68
C VAL A 9 -9.06 8.07 13.70
N ASP A 10 -8.43 9.13 14.18
CA ASP A 10 -7.92 10.22 13.35
C ASP A 10 -6.42 10.10 13.07
N THR A 11 -5.74 9.14 13.68
CA THR A 11 -4.32 8.89 13.42
C THR A 11 -4.15 8.37 12.00
N LYS A 12 -3.20 8.97 11.27
CA LYS A 12 -2.91 8.53 9.90
C LYS A 12 -2.04 7.28 9.91
N PHE A 13 -2.42 6.32 9.08
CA PHE A 13 -1.69 5.08 8.85
C PHE A 13 -1.26 5.00 7.39
N HIS A 14 -0.29 4.15 7.10
CA HIS A 14 0.16 3.83 5.75
C HIS A 14 0.91 2.50 5.76
N ILE A 15 1.30 2.01 4.57
CA ILE A 15 2.20 0.86 4.48
C ILE A 15 3.61 1.36 4.78
N ASP A 16 4.25 0.78 5.79
CA ASP A 16 5.63 1.10 6.17
C ASP A 16 6.58 0.12 5.49
N PHE A 17 7.32 0.60 4.50
CA PHE A 17 8.24 -0.24 3.74
C PHE A 17 9.47 -0.67 4.54
N ASP A 18 9.84 0.06 5.58
CA ASP A 18 10.91 -0.36 6.48
C ASP A 18 10.52 -1.66 7.22
N TRP A 19 9.25 -1.81 7.57
CA TRP A 19 8.76 -3.05 8.19
C TRP A 19 8.99 -4.26 7.27
N TRP A 20 8.71 -4.09 5.96
CA TRP A 20 8.92 -5.17 4.98
C TRP A 20 10.40 -5.52 4.84
N GLU A 21 11.27 -4.52 4.77
CA GLU A 21 12.72 -4.72 4.63
C GLU A 21 13.33 -5.37 5.87
N GLU A 22 13.01 -4.87 7.05
CA GLU A 22 13.56 -5.36 8.31
C GLU A 22 13.21 -6.82 8.58
N ARG A 23 12.06 -7.29 8.10
CA ARG A 23 11.62 -8.66 8.30
C ARG A 23 11.99 -9.58 7.16
N GLY A 24 12.67 -9.08 6.14
CA GLY A 24 13.05 -9.87 4.97
C GLY A 24 11.87 -10.34 4.15
N HIS A 25 10.70 -9.71 4.28
CA HIS A 25 9.53 -10.04 3.49
C HIS A 25 9.62 -9.46 2.09
N ASN A 26 9.21 -10.22 1.10
CA ASN A 26 9.21 -9.79 -0.29
C ASN A 26 7.92 -9.02 -0.60
N PHE A 27 8.01 -7.68 -0.56
CA PHE A 27 6.87 -6.81 -0.85
C PHE A 27 6.35 -7.03 -2.28
N ARG A 28 7.24 -7.19 -3.26
CA ARG A 28 6.82 -7.35 -4.65
C ARG A 28 6.04 -8.66 -4.88
N LEU A 29 6.42 -9.72 -4.19
CA LEU A 29 5.66 -10.97 -4.24
C LEU A 29 4.25 -10.78 -3.68
N HIS A 30 4.16 -10.06 -2.56
CA HIS A 30 2.87 -9.78 -1.93
C HIS A 30 2.03 -8.85 -2.82
N LEU A 31 2.66 -7.86 -3.44
CA LEU A 31 2.01 -6.97 -4.40
C LEU A 31 1.42 -7.78 -5.58
N PHE A 32 2.23 -8.70 -6.14
CA PHE A 32 1.78 -9.57 -7.22
C PHE A 32 0.57 -10.41 -6.79
N SER A 33 0.59 -10.95 -5.59
CA SER A 33 -0.53 -11.77 -5.09
C SER A 33 -1.82 -10.97 -4.89
N ASN A 34 -1.74 -9.66 -4.87
CA ASN A 34 -2.88 -8.75 -4.75
C ASN A 34 -3.32 -8.15 -6.10
N LEU A 35 -2.74 -8.60 -7.20
CA LEU A 35 -3.23 -8.24 -8.53
C LEU A 35 -4.49 -9.05 -8.87
N CYS A 36 -5.30 -8.52 -9.79
CA CYS A 36 -6.40 -9.31 -10.36
C CYS A 36 -5.82 -10.48 -11.19
N LYS A 37 -6.65 -11.49 -11.46
CA LYS A 37 -6.20 -12.70 -12.16
C LYS A 37 -5.61 -12.38 -13.52
N ASP A 38 -6.21 -11.48 -14.27
CA ASP A 38 -5.71 -11.10 -15.60
C ASP A 38 -4.32 -10.51 -15.53
N CYS A 39 -4.06 -9.66 -14.55
CA CYS A 39 -2.74 -9.05 -14.35
C CYS A 39 -1.74 -10.07 -13.82
N GLN A 40 -2.17 -11.01 -12.98
CA GLN A 40 -1.28 -12.10 -12.53
C GLN A 40 -0.79 -12.94 -13.71
N GLU A 41 -1.64 -13.20 -14.68
CA GLU A 41 -1.24 -13.92 -15.90
C GLU A 41 -0.32 -13.08 -16.78
N ARG A 42 -0.65 -11.78 -16.95
CA ARG A 42 0.12 -10.88 -17.78
C ARG A 42 1.52 -10.63 -17.22
N TYR A 43 1.67 -10.60 -15.91
CA TYR A 43 2.92 -10.28 -15.22
C TYR A 43 3.51 -11.48 -14.49
N ARG A 44 3.41 -12.67 -15.07
CA ARG A 44 4.00 -13.91 -14.49
C ARG A 44 5.45 -13.72 -14.09
N ASP A 45 6.19 -13.02 -14.94
CA ASP A 45 7.61 -12.72 -14.71
C ASP A 45 7.77 -11.38 -13.99
N TYR A 46 7.00 -11.18 -12.92
CA TYR A 46 6.94 -9.91 -12.21
C TYR A 46 8.31 -9.42 -11.73
N GLN A 47 9.27 -10.32 -11.54
CA GLN A 47 10.62 -9.95 -11.13
C GLN A 47 11.36 -9.19 -12.23
N GLU A 48 10.97 -9.38 -13.48
CA GLU A 48 11.54 -8.70 -14.64
C GLU A 48 10.80 -7.40 -14.97
N THR A 49 9.72 -7.09 -14.26
CA THR A 49 8.96 -5.87 -14.51
C THR A 49 9.80 -4.65 -14.14
N GLU A 50 10.07 -3.82 -15.14
CA GLU A 50 10.92 -2.65 -14.98
C GLU A 50 10.15 -1.44 -14.47
N LEU A 51 10.90 -0.44 -14.01
CA LEU A 51 10.36 0.87 -13.72
C LEU A 51 9.87 1.50 -15.02
N ILE A 52 8.70 2.14 -14.96
CA ILE A 52 8.14 2.86 -16.09
C ILE A 52 8.04 4.34 -15.74
N ASP A 53 8.10 5.20 -16.76
CA ASP A 53 7.88 6.63 -16.58
C ASP A 53 6.39 6.89 -16.41
N TRP A 54 6.06 7.60 -15.36
CA TRP A 54 4.70 8.05 -15.12
C TRP A 54 4.67 9.58 -15.07
N ILE A 55 3.73 10.16 -15.80
CA ILE A 55 3.58 11.62 -15.89
C ILE A 55 2.40 12.02 -14.99
N ASP A 56 2.68 12.88 -14.00
CA ASP A 56 1.62 13.41 -13.14
C ASP A 56 0.74 14.34 -13.98
N PRO A 57 -0.58 14.04 -14.11
CA PRO A 57 -1.46 14.88 -14.94
C PRO A 57 -1.67 16.29 -14.39
N ASN A 58 -1.37 16.52 -13.10
CA ASN A 58 -1.55 17.83 -12.48
C ASN A 58 -0.31 18.71 -12.58
N THR A 59 0.88 18.13 -12.50
CA THR A 59 2.15 18.87 -12.44
C THR A 59 3.01 18.66 -13.68
N ALA A 60 2.69 17.69 -14.53
CA ALA A 60 3.50 17.23 -15.66
C ALA A 60 4.88 16.71 -15.22
N GLU A 61 5.07 16.47 -13.94
CA GLU A 61 6.30 15.90 -13.41
C GLU A 61 6.41 14.43 -13.83
N VAL A 62 7.58 14.03 -14.31
CA VAL A 62 7.85 12.65 -14.71
C VAL A 62 8.56 11.94 -13.54
N THR A 63 7.95 10.85 -13.07
CA THR A 63 8.55 9.99 -12.05
C THR A 63 8.61 8.57 -12.55
N GLN A 64 9.59 7.82 -12.06
CA GLN A 64 9.66 6.39 -12.35
C GLN A 64 8.88 5.63 -11.30
N VAL A 65 7.96 4.78 -11.74
CA VAL A 65 7.12 3.97 -10.84
C VAL A 65 7.30 2.49 -11.17
N ASP A 66 7.07 1.65 -10.17
CA ASP A 66 7.06 0.21 -10.38
C ASP A 66 5.91 -0.14 -11.32
N GLY A 67 6.22 -0.79 -12.44
CA GLY A 67 5.21 -1.18 -13.43
C GLY A 67 4.15 -2.10 -12.87
N LEU A 68 4.51 -2.95 -11.92
CA LEU A 68 3.57 -3.87 -11.27
C LEU A 68 2.56 -3.10 -10.41
N TRP A 69 3.04 -2.14 -9.62
CA TRP A 69 2.16 -1.30 -8.80
C TRP A 69 1.29 -0.41 -9.68
N HIS A 70 1.87 0.13 -10.75
CA HIS A 70 1.11 0.94 -11.71
C HIS A 70 -0.02 0.12 -12.34
N ALA A 71 0.24 -1.13 -12.73
CA ALA A 71 -0.78 -2.02 -13.28
C ALA A 71 -1.90 -2.27 -12.26
N LEU A 72 -1.56 -2.43 -10.99
CA LEU A 72 -2.56 -2.57 -9.93
C LEU A 72 -3.47 -1.35 -9.86
N ARG A 73 -2.89 -0.15 -9.90
CA ARG A 73 -3.65 1.10 -9.77
C ARG A 73 -4.51 1.40 -11.00
N THR A 74 -4.08 1.01 -12.18
CA THR A 74 -4.80 1.33 -13.43
C THR A 74 -5.78 0.24 -13.87
N CYS A 75 -5.56 -1.00 -13.47
CA CYS A 75 -6.38 -2.12 -13.89
C CYS A 75 -7.11 -2.79 -12.72
N CYS A 76 -6.36 -3.26 -11.73
CA CYS A 76 -6.95 -4.09 -10.66
C CYS A 76 -7.84 -3.26 -9.74
N SER A 77 -7.39 -2.09 -9.31
CA SER A 77 -8.09 -1.28 -8.31
C SER A 77 -9.40 -0.69 -8.81
N VAL A 78 -9.58 -0.59 -10.13
CA VAL A 78 -10.82 -0.04 -10.70
C VAL A 78 -11.90 -1.11 -10.84
N ARG A 79 -11.59 -2.38 -10.59
CA ARG A 79 -12.58 -3.46 -10.65
C ARG A 79 -13.49 -3.40 -9.42
N PRO A 80 -14.81 -3.53 -9.58
CA PRO A 80 -15.75 -3.46 -8.45
C PRO A 80 -15.51 -4.51 -7.36
N ASP A 81 -14.95 -5.66 -7.73
CA ASP A 81 -14.70 -6.77 -6.81
C ASP A 81 -13.30 -6.76 -6.20
N TYR A 82 -12.47 -5.75 -6.52
CA TYR A 82 -11.12 -5.70 -5.99
C TYR A 82 -11.12 -5.53 -4.46
N VAL A 83 -11.99 -4.65 -3.95
CA VAL A 83 -12.29 -4.53 -2.52
C VAL A 83 -13.80 -4.47 -2.38
N ASP A 84 -14.39 -5.49 -1.78
CA ASP A 84 -15.84 -5.57 -1.59
C ASP A 84 -16.15 -6.02 -0.16
N ALA A 85 -17.45 -6.21 0.12
CA ALA A 85 -17.90 -6.57 1.46
C ALA A 85 -17.38 -7.94 1.92
N ALA A 86 -17.02 -8.83 0.99
CA ALA A 86 -16.48 -10.16 1.30
C ALA A 86 -14.97 -10.15 1.49
N THR A 87 -14.28 -9.06 1.15
CA THR A 87 -12.84 -8.96 1.31
C THR A 87 -12.48 -8.91 2.80
N PRO A 88 -11.56 -9.77 3.29
CA PRO A 88 -11.12 -9.68 4.67
C PRO A 88 -10.59 -8.30 5.02
N LEU A 89 -10.83 -7.82 6.24
CA LEU A 89 -10.56 -6.43 6.62
C LEU A 89 -9.08 -6.05 6.42
N THR A 90 -8.14 -6.89 6.84
CA THR A 90 -6.71 -6.58 6.68
C THR A 90 -6.31 -6.49 5.21
N THR A 91 -6.87 -7.36 4.37
CA THR A 91 -6.66 -7.32 2.92
C THR A 91 -7.29 -6.07 2.31
N ALA A 92 -8.50 -5.73 2.72
CA ALA A 92 -9.21 -4.55 2.23
C ALA A 92 -8.43 -3.27 2.55
N VAL A 93 -7.90 -3.15 3.76
CA VAL A 93 -7.08 -2.01 4.17
C VAL A 93 -5.80 -1.93 3.32
N PHE A 94 -5.09 -3.05 3.19
CA PHE A 94 -3.86 -3.09 2.42
C PHE A 94 -4.11 -2.71 0.95
N ARG A 95 -5.13 -3.27 0.32
CA ARG A 95 -5.48 -2.96 -1.08
C ARG A 95 -5.90 -1.51 -1.27
N THR A 96 -6.55 -0.92 -0.26
CA THR A 96 -6.90 0.50 -0.30
C THR A 96 -5.65 1.37 -0.37
N PHE A 97 -4.63 1.06 0.44
CA PHE A 97 -3.36 1.79 0.38
C PHE A 97 -2.62 1.56 -0.93
N LEU A 98 -2.63 0.34 -1.46
CA LEU A 98 -2.02 0.08 -2.77
C LEU A 98 -2.70 0.90 -3.87
N ALA A 99 -4.03 0.96 -3.83
CA ALA A 99 -4.82 1.65 -4.84
C ALA A 99 -4.62 3.17 -4.82
N ASN A 100 -4.40 3.75 -3.63
CA ASN A 100 -4.25 5.21 -3.52
C ASN A 100 -2.79 5.68 -3.57
N GLY A 101 -1.85 4.79 -3.88
CA GLY A 101 -0.43 5.15 -3.94
C GLY A 101 0.21 5.31 -2.57
N ASN A 102 -0.34 4.64 -1.58
CA ASN A 102 0.12 4.67 -0.19
C ASN A 102 0.00 6.06 0.47
N GLU A 103 -0.99 6.85 0.04
CA GLU A 103 -1.30 8.09 0.74
C GLU A 103 -1.86 7.78 2.13
N PRO A 104 -1.41 8.50 3.17
CA PRO A 104 -1.86 8.22 4.54
C PRO A 104 -3.37 8.39 4.70
N LEU A 105 -3.98 7.47 5.43
CA LEU A 105 -5.42 7.49 5.75
C LEU A 105 -5.62 7.14 7.21
N SER A 106 -6.60 7.78 7.83
CA SER A 106 -7.04 7.45 9.18
C SER A 106 -8.07 6.31 9.17
N ALA A 107 -8.36 5.73 10.34
CA ALA A 107 -9.42 4.73 10.46
C ALA A 107 -10.77 5.30 10.04
N THR A 108 -11.03 6.58 10.34
CA THR A 108 -12.26 7.26 9.90
C THR A 108 -12.33 7.30 8.37
N GLU A 109 -11.25 7.67 7.71
CA GLU A 109 -11.20 7.72 6.24
C GLU A 109 -11.31 6.34 5.62
N LEU A 110 -10.64 5.34 6.20
CA LEU A 110 -10.74 3.96 5.74
C LEU A 110 -12.17 3.43 5.92
N GLY A 111 -12.79 3.73 7.06
CA GLY A 111 -14.17 3.32 7.32
C GLY A 111 -15.16 3.89 6.31
N ALA A 112 -14.97 5.14 5.92
CA ALA A 112 -15.79 5.77 4.91
C ALA A 112 -15.66 5.08 3.55
N ARG A 113 -14.42 4.71 3.17
CA ARG A 113 -14.16 4.04 1.89
C ARG A 113 -14.63 2.59 1.87
N LEU A 114 -14.49 1.89 3.00
CA LEU A 114 -14.76 0.45 3.08
C LEU A 114 -16.17 0.14 3.60
N HIS A 115 -16.90 1.17 4.02
CA HIS A 115 -18.21 1.01 4.67
C HIS A 115 -18.13 0.09 5.89
N ARG A 116 -17.10 0.31 6.71
CA ARG A 116 -16.84 -0.47 7.92
C ARG A 116 -16.59 0.44 9.10
N SER A 117 -16.81 -0.08 10.30
CA SER A 117 -16.62 0.67 11.55
C SER A 117 -15.19 1.18 11.70
N PRO A 118 -14.99 2.51 11.86
CA PRO A 118 -13.65 3.04 12.15
C PRO A 118 -13.02 2.45 13.41
N ALA A 119 -13.84 2.21 14.45
CA ALA A 119 -13.35 1.61 15.70
C ALA A 119 -12.82 0.20 15.50
N LEU A 120 -13.50 -0.60 14.68
CA LEU A 120 -13.05 -1.96 14.34
C LEU A 120 -11.76 -1.91 13.53
N ILE A 121 -11.68 -1.02 12.54
CA ILE A 121 -10.47 -0.85 11.73
C ILE A 121 -9.29 -0.45 12.63
N LEU A 122 -9.48 0.55 13.48
CA LEU A 122 -8.43 1.01 14.39
C LEU A 122 -7.93 -0.13 15.28
N ARG A 123 -8.84 -0.88 15.88
CA ARG A 123 -8.48 -2.00 16.75
C ARG A 123 -7.66 -3.05 16.00
N THR A 124 -7.99 -3.28 14.73
CA THR A 124 -7.28 -4.27 13.91
C THR A 124 -5.89 -3.81 13.54
N ILE A 125 -5.72 -2.54 13.10
CA ILE A 125 -4.44 -2.07 12.57
C ILE A 125 -3.53 -1.42 13.62
N SER A 126 -4.04 -1.15 14.83
CA SER A 126 -3.25 -0.56 15.91
C SER A 126 -2.87 -1.57 17.01
N GLY A 127 -3.17 -2.83 16.84
CA GLY A 127 -2.86 -3.88 17.80
C GLY A 127 -1.36 -4.24 17.81
N LEU A 128 -1.02 -5.24 18.62
CA LEU A 128 0.36 -5.70 18.74
C LEU A 128 0.88 -6.33 17.45
N GLN A 129 -0.01 -6.99 16.71
CA GLN A 129 0.35 -7.60 15.44
C GLN A 129 0.23 -6.57 14.31
N VAL A 130 1.29 -6.43 13.54
CA VAL A 130 1.29 -5.57 12.34
C VAL A 130 0.86 -6.42 11.14
N TYR A 131 -0.19 -6.00 10.46
CA TYR A 131 -0.71 -6.67 9.28
C TYR A 131 -0.21 -5.97 8.02
N ASN A 132 0.58 -6.68 7.21
CA ASN A 132 1.06 -6.21 5.91
C ASN A 132 1.84 -4.90 5.98
N GLY A 133 2.44 -4.61 7.13
CA GLY A 133 3.24 -3.40 7.31
C GLY A 133 2.44 -2.13 7.52
N VAL A 134 1.13 -2.23 7.77
CA VAL A 134 0.30 -1.04 8.03
C VAL A 134 0.58 -0.53 9.44
N LYS A 135 1.13 0.67 9.54
CA LYS A 135 1.57 1.29 10.79
C LYS A 135 1.24 2.77 10.80
N PRO A 136 1.18 3.41 11.99
CA PRO A 136 1.03 4.85 12.05
C PRO A 136 2.17 5.57 11.33
N VAL A 137 1.84 6.67 10.66
CA VAL A 137 2.84 7.49 9.97
C VAL A 137 3.75 8.15 11.01
N THR A 138 5.05 8.12 10.77
CA THR A 138 6.04 8.82 11.58
C THR A 138 6.85 9.77 10.70
N ASP A 139 7.61 10.66 11.32
CA ASP A 139 8.43 11.63 10.58
C ASP A 139 9.47 10.96 9.67
N ASN A 140 9.85 9.72 9.98
CA ASN A 140 10.84 8.96 9.21
C ASN A 140 10.22 7.96 8.24
N SER A 141 8.90 7.96 8.10
CA SER A 141 8.21 6.98 7.24
C SER A 141 8.40 7.29 5.76
N ARG A 142 8.61 6.23 4.97
CA ARG A 142 8.71 6.32 3.51
C ARG A 142 7.39 5.91 2.87
N ARG A 143 7.01 6.62 1.82
CA ARG A 143 5.77 6.35 1.06
C ARG A 143 5.93 5.25 0.01
N GLY A 144 7.15 4.83 -0.26
CA GLY A 144 7.41 3.81 -1.25
C GLY A 144 8.63 2.98 -0.90
N PRO A 145 8.86 1.88 -1.65
CA PRO A 145 10.05 1.07 -1.45
C PRO A 145 11.30 1.88 -1.79
N ARG A 146 12.43 1.49 -1.18
CA ARG A 146 13.71 2.13 -1.51
C ARG A 146 14.01 1.93 -2.99
N PRO A 147 14.45 2.97 -3.68
CA PRO A 147 14.93 2.77 -5.04
C PRO A 147 16.06 1.74 -5.00
N LYS A 148 16.04 0.81 -5.96
CA LYS A 148 17.17 -0.09 -6.14
C LYS A 148 18.40 0.77 -6.25
N ALA A 149 19.46 0.41 -5.50
CA ALA A 149 20.74 1.07 -5.63
C ALA A 149 21.08 1.10 -7.12
N VAL A 150 21.07 2.30 -7.69
CA VAL A 150 21.56 2.47 -9.05
C VAL A 150 23.05 2.18 -8.97
N ASN A 151 23.47 1.12 -9.62
CA ASN A 151 24.89 0.89 -9.83
C ASN A 151 25.40 2.07 -10.63
N GLN A 152 25.86 3.06 -9.93
CA GLN A 152 26.68 4.08 -10.55
C GLN A 152 28.08 3.48 -10.68
N GLY A 153 28.23 2.76 -11.75
CA GLY A 153 29.58 2.36 -12.16
C GLY A 153 30.29 3.55 -12.69
#